data_b7f7558edae59b613d8d6a335bcad3fa
#
_entry.id   b7f7558edae59b613d8d6a335bcad3fa
#
_cell.length_a   1.000
_cell.length_b   1.000
_cell.length_c   1.000
_cell.angle_alpha   90.00
_cell.angle_beta   90.00
_cell.angle_gamma   90.00
#
_symmetry.space_group_name_H-M   'P 1'
#
loop_
_entity.id
_entity.type
_entity.pdbx_description
1 polymer ?
#
loop_
_entity_poly.entity_id
_entity_poly.type
_entity_poly.pdbx_seq_one_letter_code
_entity_poly.pdbx_strand_id
1 'polypeptide(L)' 'MTNPLGPVKNTRETYNRFLEKVITEVQVQFDNENPTWIPLETLLAINKTNYES' A
#
# COMPACT_ATOMS: atom_id res chain seq x y z
N MET A 1 -3.36 16.86 2.49
CA MET A 1 -2.68 15.92 3.39
C MET A 1 -1.67 15.10 2.60
N THR A 2 -0.46 15.00 3.09
CA THR A 2 0.61 14.34 2.36
C THR A 2 0.65 12.86 2.68
N ASN A 3 0.76 12.04 1.65
CA ASN A 3 0.93 10.61 1.83
C ASN A 3 2.41 10.34 2.14
N PRO A 4 2.73 9.82 3.34
CA PRO A 4 4.13 9.60 3.73
C PRO A 4 4.85 8.56 2.86
N LEU A 5 4.11 7.72 2.16
CA LEU A 5 4.69 6.71 1.28
C LEU A 5 4.78 7.17 -0.17
N GLY A 6 4.45 8.44 -0.43
CA GLY A 6 4.44 8.96 -1.78
C GLY A 6 3.17 8.61 -2.53
N PRO A 7 3.06 9.00 -3.79
CA PRO A 7 1.84 8.78 -4.55
C PRO A 7 1.66 7.31 -4.92
N VAL A 8 0.40 6.88 -4.90
CA VAL A 8 0.03 5.57 -5.41
C VAL A 8 0.03 5.65 -6.93
N LYS A 9 0.77 4.75 -7.58
CA LYS A 9 0.88 4.75 -9.04
C LYS A 9 -0.22 3.93 -9.70
N ASN A 10 -0.51 2.76 -9.13
CA ASN A 10 -1.49 1.85 -9.70
C ASN A 10 -2.17 1.07 -8.58
N THR A 11 -3.32 0.50 -8.92
CA THR A 11 -4.03 -0.40 -8.01
C THR A 11 -4.38 -1.67 -8.78
N ARG A 12 -4.53 -2.77 -8.06
CA ARG A 12 -4.97 -4.02 -8.65
C ARG A 12 -5.64 -4.87 -7.59
N GLU A 13 -6.43 -5.84 -8.06
CA GLU A 13 -7.02 -6.85 -7.17
C GLU A 13 -6.33 -8.17 -7.42
N THR A 14 -6.03 -8.89 -6.33
CA THR A 14 -5.37 -10.18 -6.44
C THR A 14 -5.84 -11.08 -5.31
N TYR A 15 -5.79 -12.39 -5.55
CA TYR A 15 -6.18 -13.35 -4.54
C TYR A 15 -5.04 -13.55 -3.55
N ASN A 16 -5.37 -13.43 -2.27
CA ASN A 16 -4.39 -13.65 -1.21
C ASN A 16 -4.63 -15.02 -0.57
N ARG A 17 -3.61 -15.88 -0.66
CA ARG A 17 -3.72 -17.24 -0.16
C ARG A 17 -3.83 -17.31 1.36
N PHE A 18 -3.16 -16.42 2.04
CA PHE A 18 -3.18 -16.41 3.50
C PHE A 18 -4.53 -15.99 4.03
N LEU A 19 -5.14 -15.02 3.41
CA LEU A 19 -6.44 -14.51 3.82
C LEU A 19 -7.59 -15.24 3.15
N GLU A 20 -7.30 -16.02 2.13
CA GLU A 20 -8.28 -16.78 1.36
C GLU A 20 -9.38 -15.89 0.77
N LYS A 21 -8.96 -14.72 0.27
CA LYS A 21 -9.90 -13.79 -0.33
C LYS A 21 -9.17 -12.87 -1.32
N VAL A 22 -9.94 -12.21 -2.16
CA VAL A 22 -9.40 -11.19 -3.05
C VAL A 22 -9.16 -9.93 -2.24
N ILE A 23 -7.97 -9.35 -2.40
CA ILE A 23 -7.62 -8.10 -1.75
C ILE A 23 -7.18 -7.09 -2.80
N THR A 24 -7.21 -5.83 -2.41
CA THR A 24 -6.71 -4.75 -3.24
C THR A 24 -5.26 -4.45 -2.86
N GLU A 25 -4.40 -4.39 -3.86
CA GLU A 25 -3.01 -3.97 -3.66
C GLU A 25 -2.78 -2.66 -4.40
N VAL A 26 -1.89 -1.86 -3.84
CA VAL A 26 -1.51 -0.59 -4.46
C VAL A 26 -0.02 -0.61 -4.76
N GLN A 27 0.34 0.01 -5.87
CA GLN A 27 1.73 0.15 -6.25
C GLN A 27 2.22 1.52 -5.79
N VAL A 28 3.23 1.50 -4.95
CA VAL A 28 3.83 2.73 -4.42
C VAL A 28 5.31 2.73 -4.76
N GLN A 29 5.86 3.92 -4.87
CA GLN A 29 7.30 4.07 -5.10
C GLN A 29 7.92 4.79 -3.92
N PHE A 30 8.96 4.17 -3.36
CA PHE A 30 9.70 4.72 -2.24
C PHE A 30 10.96 5.38 -2.79
N ASP A 31 11.00 6.71 -2.78
CA ASP A 31 12.17 7.49 -3.23
C ASP A 31 12.71 6.97 -4.57
N ASN A 32 13.95 6.48 -4.56
CA ASN A 32 14.62 6.00 -5.78
C ASN A 32 14.54 4.50 -5.96
N GLU A 33 13.73 3.84 -5.16
CA GLU A 33 13.60 2.39 -5.27
C GLU A 33 12.57 2.02 -6.33
N ASN A 34 12.59 0.75 -6.73
CA ASN A 34 11.62 0.25 -7.68
C ASN A 34 10.22 0.26 -7.06
N PRO A 35 9.18 0.49 -7.89
CA PRO A 35 7.82 0.41 -7.38
C PRO A 35 7.51 -0.93 -6.75
N THR A 36 6.77 -0.91 -5.66
CA THR A 36 6.44 -2.10 -4.90
C THR A 36 4.94 -2.21 -4.71
N TRP A 37 4.42 -3.42 -4.81
CA TRP A 37 3.00 -3.69 -4.55
C TRP A 37 2.82 -4.05 -3.09
N ILE A 38 1.93 -3.33 -2.42
CA ILE A 38 1.58 -3.63 -1.03
C ILE A 38 0.07 -3.69 -0.87
N PRO A 39 -0.45 -4.48 0.08
CA PRO A 39 -1.88 -4.50 0.34
C PRO A 39 -2.37 -3.11 0.76
N LEU A 40 -3.55 -2.74 0.28
CA LEU A 40 -4.13 -1.45 0.66
C LEU A 40 -4.28 -1.32 2.17
N GLU A 41 -4.65 -2.40 2.85
CA GLU A 41 -4.77 -2.38 4.30
C GLU A 41 -3.44 -2.04 4.96
N THR A 42 -2.34 -2.56 4.41
CA THR A 42 -1.02 -2.25 4.93
C THR A 42 -0.69 -0.77 4.76
N LEU A 43 -1.02 -0.21 3.62
CA LEU A 43 -0.81 1.22 3.38
C LEU A 43 -1.60 2.06 4.38
N LEU A 44 -2.86 1.72 4.60
CA LEU A 44 -3.70 2.44 5.55
C LEU A 44 -3.18 2.33 6.97
N ALA A 45 -2.68 1.16 7.36
CA ALA A 45 -2.11 0.96 8.68
C ALA A 45 -0.86 1.79 8.90
N ILE A 46 0.01 1.83 7.88
CA ILE A 46 1.23 2.63 7.95
C ILE A 46 0.90 4.11 8.05
N ASN A 47 -0.03 4.58 7.23
CA ASN A 47 -0.45 5.97 7.26
C ASN A 47 -1.05 6.35 8.61
N LYS A 48 -1.87 5.48 9.17
CA LYS A 48 -2.46 5.73 10.47
C LYS A 48 -1.39 5.82 11.56
N THR A 49 -0.44 4.91 11.56
CA THR A 49 0.63 4.91 12.54
C THR A 49 1.47 6.19 12.44
N ASN A 50 1.85 6.57 11.23
CA ASN A 50 2.64 7.77 11.02
C ASN A 50 1.87 9.02 11.40
N TYR A 51 0.58 9.01 11.16
CA TYR A 51 -0.27 10.17 11.44
C TYR A 51 -0.46 10.36 12.94
N GLU A 52 -0.57 9.27 13.69
CA GLU A 52 -0.82 9.33 15.12
C GLU A 52 0.46 9.53 15.94
N SER A 53 1.59 9.22 15.37
CA SER A 53 2.85 9.39 16.09
C SER A 53 3.39 10.80 15.91
#